data_fccdca8bb8e1941649542e84a536321d
#
_entry.id   fccdca8bb8e1941649542e84a536321d
#
_cell.length_a   1.000
_cell.length_b   1.000
_cell.length_c   1.000
_cell.angle_alpha   90.00
_cell.angle_beta   90.00
_cell.angle_gamma   90.00
#
_symmetry.space_group_name_H-M   'P 1'
#
loop_
_entity.id
_entity.type
_entity.pdbx_description
1 polymer ?
#
loop_
_entity_poly.entity_id
_entity_poly.type
_entity_poly.pdbx_seq_one_letter_code
_entity_poly.pdbx_strand_id
1 'polypeptide(L)'
;MYKISLIKKQGLDRESLSNYRPISNLSFLSKLTEKVIKSRLLVYLDANSLYNSSQSAYTKLRSTETVLLHLHDCLTRAIANQQITGLCLLDLSAAFDTIDHTILLDRLSSWFGIRDTALSWLRSYLCSRMCSVKIGDCISESIVLPHGVPQGSVLGPLLFILYTTPLSSLIDTLSMRHHLYADDTQLFISFLPRDFTDSIAIVQSALGSISSWMAANFLSLNASKTEFMLIGNRQQLAKLNQTGLTLPDGSLIESSKTARNLGIVFDNHLTFHEHITQLSKACFYHIRDLRRIRSSIDYSTACLIATSIVHSKLDYCNSLYLNLPDCELNRLQFVQNSLARAVCKTPRYAHVTPVLKSLHWLKVRQRITYKVASLTYGVVQTSQPPYLADLIVVRSGTSTRSSRFLTLARPPASRSRITNRSFYHEAPVIWNSLPPEMRIPAIDCSSHSSLSREQFQTRLKTYLFRLSFPDWVDHRQARPPPKPPR
;
A
#
# COMPACT_ATOMS: atom_id res chain seq x y z
N MET A 1 -23.03 25.55 1.35
CA MET A 1 -23.07 25.38 -0.12
C MET A 1 -21.66 25.21 -0.67
N TYR A 2 -21.43 24.25 -1.56
CA TYR A 2 -20.14 24.04 -2.23
C TYR A 2 -20.35 23.70 -3.71
N LYS A 3 -19.31 23.94 -4.52
CA LYS A 3 -19.34 23.66 -5.95
C LYS A 3 -18.68 22.30 -6.21
N ILE A 4 -19.28 21.52 -7.09
CA ILE A 4 -18.73 20.26 -7.57
C ILE A 4 -18.07 20.50 -8.93
N SER A 5 -16.82 20.09 -9.07
CA SER A 5 -16.12 20.01 -10.35
C SER A 5 -16.06 18.55 -10.81
N LEU A 6 -16.40 18.31 -12.06
CA LEU A 6 -16.33 16.99 -12.66
C LEU A 6 -14.93 16.76 -13.24
N ILE A 7 -14.23 15.74 -12.71
CA ILE A 7 -12.90 15.35 -13.21
C ILE A 7 -13.05 14.06 -14.01
N LYS A 8 -12.75 14.14 -15.31
CA LYS A 8 -12.81 12.99 -16.22
C LYS A 8 -11.68 11.99 -15.90
N LYS A 9 -12.01 10.72 -15.82
CA LYS A 9 -11.03 9.64 -15.76
C LYS A 9 -10.24 9.56 -17.07
N GLN A 10 -8.92 9.46 -16.98
CA GLN A 10 -8.04 9.43 -18.16
C GLN A 10 -8.36 8.25 -19.09
N GLY A 11 -8.39 8.51 -20.42
CA GLY A 11 -8.54 7.48 -21.42
C GLY A 11 -9.98 7.03 -21.71
N LEU A 12 -10.98 7.52 -20.95
CA LEU A 12 -12.37 7.14 -21.12
C LEU A 12 -13.15 8.16 -21.98
N ASP A 13 -14.32 7.73 -22.47
CA ASP A 13 -15.20 8.55 -23.28
C ASP A 13 -15.67 9.81 -22.53
N ARG A 14 -15.75 10.94 -23.24
CA ARG A 14 -16.17 12.24 -22.68
C ARG A 14 -17.68 12.36 -22.57
N GLU A 15 -18.43 11.64 -23.38
CA GLU A 15 -19.88 11.77 -23.44
C GLU A 15 -20.59 11.01 -22.30
N SER A 16 -19.89 10.05 -21.68
CA SER A 16 -20.45 9.27 -20.56
C SER A 16 -20.17 9.93 -19.21
N LEU A 17 -21.21 10.37 -18.49
CA LEU A 17 -21.11 10.96 -17.15
C LEU A 17 -20.51 10.00 -16.11
N SER A 18 -20.68 8.70 -16.26
CA SER A 18 -20.09 7.68 -15.40
C SER A 18 -18.56 7.68 -15.39
N ASN A 19 -17.94 8.31 -16.40
CA ASN A 19 -16.50 8.46 -16.54
C ASN A 19 -15.94 9.67 -15.77
N TYR A 20 -16.78 10.42 -15.07
CA TYR A 20 -16.38 11.57 -14.28
C TYR A 20 -16.43 11.25 -12.78
N ARG A 21 -15.56 11.93 -12.02
CA ARG A 21 -15.60 11.94 -10.56
C ARG A 21 -16.05 13.31 -10.08
N PRO A 22 -17.08 13.40 -9.23
CA PRO A 22 -17.49 14.66 -8.63
C PRO A 22 -16.53 15.04 -7.52
N ILE A 23 -15.80 16.13 -7.67
CA ILE A 23 -14.90 16.65 -6.63
C ILE A 23 -15.49 17.89 -6.01
N SER A 24 -15.68 17.88 -4.70
CA SER A 24 -16.25 18.96 -3.92
C SER A 24 -15.21 20.04 -3.63
N ASN A 25 -15.44 21.25 -4.14
CA ASN A 25 -14.60 22.40 -3.87
C ASN A 25 -15.03 23.07 -2.56
N LEU A 26 -14.47 22.60 -1.46
CA LEU A 26 -14.73 23.16 -0.13
C LEU A 26 -13.85 24.37 0.14
N SER A 27 -14.37 25.34 0.91
CA SER A 27 -13.63 26.52 1.31
C SER A 27 -12.43 26.17 2.19
N PHE A 28 -11.43 27.05 2.21
CA PHE A 28 -10.25 26.90 3.06
C PHE A 28 -10.63 26.77 4.55
N LEU A 29 -11.54 27.62 5.03
CA LEU A 29 -12.02 27.60 6.42
C LEU A 29 -12.70 26.27 6.76
N SER A 30 -13.55 25.75 5.87
CA SER A 30 -14.15 24.43 6.05
C SER A 30 -13.08 23.35 6.23
N LYS A 31 -12.08 23.31 5.34
CA LYS A 31 -10.99 22.34 5.43
C LYS A 31 -10.14 22.48 6.71
N LEU A 32 -9.96 23.72 7.18
CA LEU A 32 -9.25 23.98 8.44
C LEU A 32 -10.03 23.46 9.65
N THR A 33 -11.34 23.78 9.71
CA THR A 33 -12.23 23.24 10.76
C THR A 33 -12.26 21.72 10.76
N GLU A 34 -12.41 21.12 9.58
CA GLU A 34 -12.38 19.65 9.44
C GLU A 34 -11.04 19.04 9.91
N LYS A 35 -9.90 19.70 9.66
CA LYS A 35 -8.58 19.24 10.16
C LYS A 35 -8.53 19.24 11.69
N VAL A 36 -9.06 20.28 12.35
CA VAL A 36 -9.11 20.35 13.81
C VAL A 36 -9.97 19.22 14.39
N ILE A 37 -11.18 19.05 13.83
CA ILE A 37 -12.10 17.99 14.27
C ILE A 37 -11.50 16.61 14.00
N LYS A 38 -10.93 16.38 12.81
CA LYS A 38 -10.25 15.12 12.48
C LYS A 38 -9.15 14.80 13.49
N SER A 39 -8.31 15.79 13.82
CA SER A 39 -7.22 15.58 14.79
C SER A 39 -7.74 15.13 16.15
N ARG A 40 -8.80 15.80 16.68
CA ARG A 40 -9.43 15.42 17.95
C ARG A 40 -10.08 14.04 17.91
N LEU A 41 -10.79 13.75 16.79
CA LEU A 41 -11.45 12.46 16.61
C LEU A 41 -10.41 11.32 16.53
N LEU A 42 -9.29 11.51 15.82
CA LEU A 42 -8.22 10.52 15.75
C LEU A 42 -7.60 10.23 17.12
N VAL A 43 -7.37 11.27 17.94
CA VAL A 43 -6.85 11.11 19.30
C VAL A 43 -7.83 10.31 20.17
N TYR A 44 -9.13 10.60 20.06
CA TYR A 44 -10.17 9.88 20.78
C TYR A 44 -10.26 8.39 20.37
N LEU A 45 -10.27 8.12 19.06
CA LEU A 45 -10.34 6.75 18.54
C LEU A 45 -9.09 5.94 18.93
N ASP A 46 -7.91 6.58 18.93
CA ASP A 46 -6.63 5.96 19.32
C ASP A 46 -6.62 5.60 20.80
N ALA A 47 -6.99 6.57 21.65
CA ALA A 47 -7.02 6.39 23.11
C ALA A 47 -8.01 5.30 23.58
N ASN A 48 -9.07 5.05 22.82
CA ASN A 48 -10.08 4.05 23.14
C ASN A 48 -9.96 2.76 22.29
N SER A 49 -8.91 2.60 21.49
CA SER A 49 -8.67 1.44 20.63
C SER A 49 -9.87 1.11 19.71
N LEU A 50 -10.53 2.12 19.18
CA LEU A 50 -11.75 2.00 18.37
C LEU A 50 -11.47 1.84 16.85
N TYR A 51 -10.22 1.69 16.47
CA TYR A 51 -9.89 1.44 15.07
C TYR A 51 -10.15 -0.01 14.66
N ASN A 52 -10.70 -0.16 13.46
CA ASN A 52 -10.79 -1.46 12.82
C ASN A 52 -9.37 -1.98 12.50
N SER A 53 -9.00 -3.13 13.06
CA SER A 53 -7.68 -3.75 12.86
C SER A 53 -7.41 -4.13 11.40
N SER A 54 -8.45 -4.50 10.65
CA SER A 54 -8.37 -4.91 9.26
C SER A 54 -8.45 -3.75 8.26
N GLN A 55 -8.78 -2.50 8.71
CA GLN A 55 -8.76 -1.31 7.86
C GLN A 55 -7.40 -0.62 7.90
N SER A 56 -6.79 -0.42 6.76
CA SER A 56 -5.45 0.20 6.66
C SER A 56 -5.42 1.59 6.02
N ALA A 57 -6.44 1.96 5.26
CA ALA A 57 -6.49 3.29 4.67
C ALA A 57 -6.67 4.37 5.74
N TYR A 58 -6.05 5.51 5.52
CA TYR A 58 -6.11 6.70 6.40
C TYR A 58 -5.67 6.47 7.85
N THR A 59 -5.07 5.32 8.13
CA THR A 59 -4.56 4.93 9.45
C THR A 59 -3.06 5.16 9.53
N LYS A 60 -2.60 5.70 10.67
CA LYS A 60 -1.18 5.98 10.91
C LYS A 60 -0.35 4.68 10.87
N LEU A 61 0.84 4.76 10.29
CA LEU A 61 1.80 3.66 10.13
C LEU A 61 1.32 2.48 9.25
N ARG A 62 0.19 2.61 8.57
CA ARG A 62 -0.32 1.67 7.57
C ARG A 62 -0.25 2.27 6.16
N SER A 63 -0.07 1.44 5.16
CA SER A 63 0.04 1.86 3.75
C SER A 63 -0.39 0.73 2.82
N THR A 64 -0.60 1.05 1.54
CA THR A 64 -0.81 0.04 0.50
C THR A 64 0.30 -1.01 0.51
N GLU A 65 1.55 -0.59 0.71
CA GLU A 65 2.70 -1.49 0.74
C GLU A 65 2.66 -2.47 1.93
N THR A 66 2.31 -2.00 3.13
CA THR A 66 2.23 -2.89 4.31
C THR A 66 1.10 -3.92 4.17
N VAL A 67 -0.04 -3.53 3.58
CA VAL A 67 -1.18 -4.43 3.30
C VAL A 67 -0.80 -5.48 2.28
N LEU A 68 -0.25 -5.05 1.15
CA LEU A 68 0.14 -5.96 0.08
C LEU A 68 1.28 -6.90 0.50
N LEU A 69 2.19 -6.43 1.34
CA LEU A 69 3.27 -7.24 1.89
C LEU A 69 2.72 -8.33 2.82
N HIS A 70 1.76 -8.01 3.68
CA HIS A 70 1.07 -9.00 4.51
C HIS A 70 0.27 -10.01 3.67
N LEU A 71 -0.50 -9.56 2.68
CA LEU A 71 -1.21 -10.44 1.75
C LEU A 71 -0.24 -11.36 1.03
N HIS A 72 0.84 -10.82 0.46
CA HIS A 72 1.88 -11.59 -0.23
C HIS A 72 2.51 -12.65 0.69
N ASP A 73 2.75 -12.32 1.95
CA ASP A 73 3.27 -13.26 2.94
C ASP A 73 2.28 -14.41 3.21
N CYS A 74 0.98 -14.11 3.32
CA CYS A 74 -0.05 -15.13 3.46
C CYS A 74 -0.10 -16.07 2.24
N LEU A 75 -0.06 -15.50 1.03
CA LEU A 75 -0.09 -16.24 -0.23
C LEU A 75 1.14 -17.14 -0.39
N THR A 76 2.32 -16.62 -0.10
CA THR A 76 3.57 -17.40 -0.22
C THR A 76 3.63 -18.54 0.79
N ARG A 77 3.13 -18.35 2.02
CA ARG A 77 3.00 -19.40 3.03
C ARG A 77 1.98 -20.47 2.62
N ALA A 78 0.84 -20.08 2.07
CA ALA A 78 -0.14 -21.03 1.55
C ALA A 78 0.46 -21.91 0.43
N ILE A 79 1.17 -21.30 -0.53
CA ILE A 79 1.87 -22.02 -1.59
C ILE A 79 2.93 -23.00 -1.01
N ALA A 80 3.67 -22.57 0.00
CA ALA A 80 4.65 -23.44 0.66
C ALA A 80 4.00 -24.68 1.31
N ASN A 81 2.77 -24.53 1.81
CA ASN A 81 1.96 -25.59 2.39
C ASN A 81 1.13 -26.37 1.33
N GLN A 82 1.46 -26.24 0.04
CA GLN A 82 0.76 -26.90 -1.07
C GLN A 82 -0.73 -26.52 -1.17
N GLN A 83 -1.12 -25.40 -0.59
CA GLN A 83 -2.47 -24.86 -0.66
C GLN A 83 -2.65 -23.95 -1.88
N ILE A 84 -3.91 -23.76 -2.27
CA ILE A 84 -4.37 -22.77 -3.21
C ILE A 84 -5.09 -21.68 -2.39
N THR A 85 -4.93 -20.43 -2.78
CA THR A 85 -5.68 -19.33 -2.19
C THR A 85 -6.67 -18.77 -3.19
N GLY A 86 -7.95 -18.75 -2.84
CA GLY A 86 -8.97 -17.94 -3.51
C GLY A 86 -8.89 -16.51 -2.99
N LEU A 87 -8.63 -15.56 -3.89
CA LEU A 87 -8.57 -14.13 -3.60
C LEU A 87 -9.71 -13.43 -4.34
N CYS A 88 -10.59 -12.75 -3.60
CA CYS A 88 -11.64 -11.90 -4.13
C CYS A 88 -11.29 -10.44 -3.86
N LEU A 89 -11.29 -9.61 -4.90
CA LEU A 89 -11.12 -8.17 -4.82
C LEU A 89 -12.47 -7.53 -5.13
N LEU A 90 -13.08 -6.92 -4.11
CA LEU A 90 -14.40 -6.31 -4.23
C LEU A 90 -14.27 -4.80 -4.39
N ASP A 91 -14.92 -4.24 -5.39
CA ASP A 91 -15.01 -2.79 -5.64
C ASP A 91 -16.43 -2.30 -5.31
N LEU A 92 -16.52 -1.12 -4.71
CA LEU A 92 -17.80 -0.48 -4.39
C LEU A 92 -18.17 0.56 -5.43
N SER A 93 -19.44 0.64 -5.78
CA SER A 93 -19.98 1.69 -6.62
C SER A 93 -20.30 2.93 -5.80
N ALA A 94 -19.75 4.10 -6.18
CA ALA A 94 -20.07 5.41 -5.60
C ALA A 94 -20.01 5.48 -4.07
N ALA A 95 -19.10 4.76 -3.44
CA ALA A 95 -19.02 4.50 -1.99
C ALA A 95 -19.13 5.74 -1.08
N PHE A 96 -18.56 6.89 -1.51
CA PHE A 96 -18.65 8.14 -0.73
C PHE A 96 -19.97 8.88 -0.91
N ASP A 97 -20.64 8.67 -2.01
CA ASP A 97 -21.85 9.41 -2.39
C ASP A 97 -23.13 8.76 -1.83
N THR A 98 -23.05 7.51 -1.39
CA THR A 98 -24.19 6.70 -0.92
C THR A 98 -24.28 6.55 0.61
N ILE A 99 -23.36 7.15 1.36
CA ILE A 99 -23.36 7.07 2.84
C ILE A 99 -24.66 7.67 3.40
N ASP A 100 -25.46 6.86 4.06
CA ASP A 100 -26.65 7.33 4.77
C ASP A 100 -26.26 8.06 6.06
N HIS A 101 -26.76 9.30 6.22
CA HIS A 101 -26.41 10.12 7.37
C HIS A 101 -26.99 9.61 8.69
N THR A 102 -28.16 8.98 8.65
CA THR A 102 -28.82 8.42 9.85
C THR A 102 -28.03 7.23 10.36
N ILE A 103 -27.72 6.28 9.48
CA ILE A 103 -26.89 5.10 9.82
C ILE A 103 -25.50 5.54 10.32
N LEU A 104 -24.88 6.53 9.66
CA LEU A 104 -23.58 7.03 10.10
C LEU A 104 -23.64 7.64 11.50
N LEU A 105 -24.62 8.50 11.78
CA LEU A 105 -24.76 9.13 13.09
C LEU A 105 -25.10 8.12 14.20
N ASP A 106 -25.92 7.12 13.89
CA ASP A 106 -26.20 6.03 14.82
C ASP A 106 -24.92 5.23 15.14
N ARG A 107 -24.10 4.89 14.13
CA ARG A 107 -22.84 4.20 14.35
C ARG A 107 -21.83 5.03 15.14
N LEU A 108 -21.74 6.32 14.85
CA LEU A 108 -20.86 7.22 15.60
C LEU A 108 -21.25 7.25 17.09
N SER A 109 -22.53 7.14 17.40
CA SER A 109 -23.02 7.05 18.77
C SER A 109 -22.84 5.66 19.38
N SER A 110 -23.34 4.61 18.70
CA SER A 110 -23.44 3.26 19.26
C SER A 110 -22.12 2.49 19.25
N TRP A 111 -21.35 2.59 18.16
CA TRP A 111 -20.08 1.87 17.99
C TRP A 111 -18.88 2.63 18.52
N PHE A 112 -18.89 3.95 18.39
CA PHE A 112 -17.73 4.79 18.73
C PHE A 112 -17.97 5.65 19.98
N GLY A 113 -19.14 5.61 20.60
CA GLY A 113 -19.43 6.36 21.82
C GLY A 113 -19.41 7.88 21.66
N ILE A 114 -19.52 8.40 20.45
CA ILE A 114 -19.55 9.84 20.17
C ILE A 114 -20.93 10.37 20.48
N ARG A 115 -21.07 11.26 21.46
CA ARG A 115 -22.35 11.76 22.00
C ARG A 115 -22.37 13.28 22.10
N ASP A 116 -23.50 13.80 22.54
CA ASP A 116 -23.73 15.19 22.93
C ASP A 116 -23.27 16.21 21.89
N THR A 117 -22.50 17.20 22.29
CA THR A 117 -22.02 18.29 21.45
C THR A 117 -21.22 17.79 20.22
N ALA A 118 -20.42 16.73 20.38
CA ALA A 118 -19.62 16.17 19.28
C ALA A 118 -20.53 15.53 18.21
N LEU A 119 -21.52 14.75 18.62
CA LEU A 119 -22.49 14.15 17.68
C LEU A 119 -23.38 15.22 17.05
N SER A 120 -23.79 16.21 17.81
CA SER A 120 -24.60 17.35 17.34
C SER A 120 -23.85 18.15 16.26
N TRP A 121 -22.54 18.35 16.45
CA TRP A 121 -21.71 19.01 15.46
C TRP A 121 -21.60 18.18 14.19
N LEU A 122 -21.36 16.85 14.29
CA LEU A 122 -21.30 15.96 13.14
C LEU A 122 -22.62 15.90 12.38
N ARG A 123 -23.75 15.94 13.09
CA ARG A 123 -25.08 16.05 12.49
C ARG A 123 -25.19 17.36 11.66
N SER A 124 -24.82 18.50 12.25
CA SER A 124 -24.80 19.80 11.56
C SER A 124 -23.84 19.80 10.36
N TYR A 125 -22.71 19.07 10.45
CA TYR A 125 -21.78 18.94 9.35
C TYR A 125 -22.35 18.13 8.17
N LEU A 126 -23.15 17.11 8.42
CA LEU A 126 -23.72 16.23 7.40
C LEU A 126 -25.03 16.75 6.82
N CYS A 127 -25.95 17.21 7.66
CA CYS A 127 -27.29 17.60 7.26
C CYS A 127 -27.34 18.96 6.55
N SER A 128 -28.38 19.16 5.74
CA SER A 128 -28.69 20.43 5.05
C SER A 128 -27.57 20.95 4.14
N ARG A 129 -26.76 20.05 3.63
CA ARG A 129 -25.72 20.41 2.67
C ARG A 129 -26.33 20.68 1.31
N MET A 130 -25.90 21.77 0.68
CA MET A 130 -26.29 22.14 -0.67
C MET A 130 -25.08 22.12 -1.58
N CYS A 131 -25.25 21.61 -2.79
CA CYS A 131 -24.22 21.64 -3.83
C CYS A 131 -24.78 22.12 -5.17
N SER A 132 -23.88 22.62 -6.01
CA SER A 132 -24.12 22.91 -7.42
C SER A 132 -22.97 22.39 -8.27
N VAL A 133 -23.25 21.94 -9.48
CA VAL A 133 -22.24 21.48 -10.44
C VAL A 133 -21.78 22.67 -11.28
N LYS A 134 -20.44 22.83 -11.41
CA LYS A 134 -19.84 23.85 -12.28
C LYS A 134 -19.12 23.18 -13.45
N ILE A 135 -19.50 23.56 -14.68
CA ILE A 135 -18.85 23.14 -15.93
C ILE A 135 -18.53 24.41 -16.73
N GLY A 136 -17.24 24.74 -16.86
CA GLY A 136 -16.82 26.01 -17.45
C GLY A 136 -17.39 27.20 -16.67
N ASP A 137 -18.16 28.05 -17.34
CA ASP A 137 -18.83 29.22 -16.72
C ASP A 137 -20.28 28.95 -16.30
N CYS A 138 -20.82 27.76 -16.66
CA CYS A 138 -22.17 27.37 -16.30
C CYS A 138 -22.20 26.75 -14.90
N ILE A 139 -23.22 27.10 -14.11
CA ILE A 139 -23.46 26.58 -12.77
C ILE A 139 -24.92 26.09 -12.73
N SER A 140 -25.11 24.84 -12.26
CA SER A 140 -26.45 24.29 -12.06
C SER A 140 -27.19 24.94 -10.90
N GLU A 141 -28.49 24.71 -10.81
CA GLU A 141 -29.23 24.97 -9.58
C GLU A 141 -28.64 24.25 -8.38
N SER A 142 -28.87 24.83 -7.20
CA SER A 142 -28.40 24.23 -5.95
C SER A 142 -29.38 23.18 -5.48
N ILE A 143 -28.88 21.97 -5.20
CA ILE A 143 -29.65 20.87 -4.67
C ILE A 143 -29.18 20.51 -3.26
N VAL A 144 -30.13 20.06 -2.41
CA VAL A 144 -29.82 19.53 -1.10
C VAL A 144 -29.31 18.09 -1.26
N LEU A 145 -28.23 17.73 -0.57
CA LEU A 145 -27.71 16.39 -0.53
C LEU A 145 -28.23 15.65 0.71
N PRO A 146 -29.13 14.67 0.54
CA PRO A 146 -29.67 13.90 1.66
C PRO A 146 -28.70 12.82 2.17
N HIS A 147 -27.69 12.44 1.38
CA HIS A 147 -26.70 11.43 1.70
C HIS A 147 -25.33 11.78 1.14
N GLY A 148 -24.35 10.94 1.48
CA GLY A 148 -22.97 11.07 1.03
C GLY A 148 -22.12 12.00 1.88
N VAL A 149 -20.81 11.84 1.69
CA VAL A 149 -19.80 12.75 2.25
C VAL A 149 -19.02 13.38 1.09
N PRO A 150 -18.66 14.67 1.19
CA PRO A 150 -18.04 15.36 0.07
C PRO A 150 -16.72 14.73 -0.36
N GLN A 151 -16.60 14.31 -1.60
CA GLN A 151 -15.32 13.87 -2.17
C GLN A 151 -14.35 15.05 -2.22
N GLY A 152 -13.22 14.94 -1.50
CA GLY A 152 -12.25 16.04 -1.34
C GLY A 152 -12.35 16.78 0.00
N SER A 153 -13.26 16.38 0.89
CA SER A 153 -13.26 16.80 2.29
C SER A 153 -12.14 16.15 3.11
N VAL A 154 -11.81 16.72 4.24
CA VAL A 154 -10.80 16.18 5.16
C VAL A 154 -11.39 15.08 6.04
N LEU A 155 -12.68 15.19 6.40
CA LEU A 155 -13.39 14.22 7.24
C LEU A 155 -13.98 13.05 6.46
N GLY A 156 -14.37 13.24 5.20
CA GLY A 156 -15.03 12.22 4.38
C GLY A 156 -14.37 10.85 4.43
N PRO A 157 -13.05 10.73 4.19
CA PRO A 157 -12.35 9.46 4.28
C PRO A 157 -12.45 8.78 5.65
N LEU A 158 -12.35 9.55 6.75
CA LEU A 158 -12.48 9.01 8.10
C LEU A 158 -13.92 8.55 8.37
N LEU A 159 -14.91 9.36 8.00
CA LEU A 159 -16.32 9.00 8.17
C LEU A 159 -16.70 7.75 7.40
N PHE A 160 -16.13 7.56 6.19
CA PHE A 160 -16.34 6.35 5.41
C PHE A 160 -15.81 5.09 6.10
N ILE A 161 -14.58 5.12 6.63
CA ILE A 161 -14.04 3.94 7.34
C ILE A 161 -14.80 3.65 8.64
N LEU A 162 -15.31 4.67 9.35
CA LEU A 162 -16.18 4.47 10.52
C LEU A 162 -17.54 3.90 10.11
N TYR A 163 -18.09 4.34 8.97
CA TYR A 163 -19.31 3.79 8.40
C TYR A 163 -19.18 2.30 8.05
N THR A 164 -18.05 1.88 7.50
CA THR A 164 -17.83 0.50 7.04
C THR A 164 -17.25 -0.42 8.11
N THR A 165 -16.95 0.07 9.32
CA THR A 165 -16.35 -0.74 10.40
C THR A 165 -17.14 -2.02 10.73
N PRO A 166 -18.49 -2.03 10.81
CA PRO A 166 -19.24 -3.26 11.11
C PRO A 166 -19.10 -4.36 10.04
N LEU A 167 -18.77 -4.01 8.80
CA LEU A 167 -18.50 -4.98 7.74
C LEU A 167 -17.35 -5.93 8.12
N SER A 168 -16.30 -5.41 8.75
CA SER A 168 -15.17 -6.24 9.19
C SER A 168 -15.59 -7.27 10.22
N SER A 169 -16.40 -6.87 11.19
CA SER A 169 -16.95 -7.78 12.20
C SER A 169 -17.85 -8.86 11.59
N LEU A 170 -18.62 -8.53 10.56
CA LEU A 170 -19.38 -9.51 9.80
C LEU A 170 -18.42 -10.51 9.11
N ILE A 171 -17.41 -10.03 8.40
CA ILE A 171 -16.49 -10.91 7.66
C ILE A 171 -15.73 -11.83 8.62
N ASP A 172 -15.37 -11.37 9.82
CA ASP A 172 -14.73 -12.18 10.85
C ASP A 172 -15.57 -13.40 11.25
N THR A 173 -16.92 -13.30 11.16
CA THR A 173 -17.82 -14.44 11.42
C THR A 173 -17.94 -15.43 10.26
N LEU A 174 -17.46 -15.08 9.06
CA LEU A 174 -17.66 -15.86 7.84
C LEU A 174 -16.49 -16.81 7.51
N SER A 175 -15.60 -17.07 8.46
CA SER A 175 -14.41 -17.94 8.27
C SER A 175 -13.49 -17.51 7.11
N MET A 176 -13.54 -16.24 6.73
CA MET A 176 -12.68 -15.66 5.70
C MET A 176 -11.69 -14.66 6.29
N ARG A 177 -10.49 -14.66 5.75
CA ARG A 177 -9.51 -13.61 6.04
C ARG A 177 -9.77 -12.42 5.13
N HIS A 178 -9.59 -11.21 5.67
CA HIS A 178 -9.86 -10.00 4.90
C HIS A 178 -8.88 -8.87 5.21
N HIS A 179 -8.85 -7.93 4.30
CA HIS A 179 -8.18 -6.64 4.46
C HIS A 179 -9.01 -5.56 3.78
N LEU A 180 -9.18 -4.43 4.45
CA LEU A 180 -9.89 -3.27 3.93
C LEU A 180 -8.86 -2.16 3.64
N TYR A 181 -9.00 -1.51 2.50
CA TYR A 181 -8.23 -0.32 2.17
C TYR A 181 -9.16 0.73 1.55
N ALA A 182 -9.72 1.59 2.37
CA ALA A 182 -10.84 2.48 2.02
C ALA A 182 -12.05 1.66 1.52
N ASP A 183 -12.45 1.85 0.29
CA ASP A 183 -13.51 1.14 -0.43
C ASP A 183 -13.06 -0.22 -0.99
N ASP A 184 -11.75 -0.43 -1.20
CA ASP A 184 -11.23 -1.71 -1.67
C ASP A 184 -11.30 -2.77 -0.55
N THR A 185 -12.01 -3.87 -0.81
CA THR A 185 -12.12 -5.01 0.10
C THR A 185 -11.45 -6.24 -0.49
N GLN A 186 -10.49 -6.79 0.23
CA GLN A 186 -9.76 -8.00 -0.14
C GLN A 186 -10.21 -9.14 0.76
N LEU A 187 -10.80 -10.20 0.16
CA LEU A 187 -11.19 -11.42 0.85
C LEU A 187 -10.32 -12.56 0.38
N PHE A 188 -9.83 -13.40 1.27
CA PHE A 188 -9.06 -14.56 0.86
C PHE A 188 -9.20 -15.73 1.81
N ILE A 189 -9.16 -16.93 1.21
CA ILE A 189 -9.20 -18.22 1.91
C ILE A 189 -8.18 -19.16 1.27
N SER A 190 -7.45 -19.91 2.08
CA SER A 190 -6.46 -20.87 1.60
C SER A 190 -6.91 -22.31 1.94
N PHE A 191 -6.85 -23.21 0.96
CA PHE A 191 -7.37 -24.57 1.04
C PHE A 191 -6.50 -25.56 0.24
N LEU A 192 -6.65 -26.84 0.52
CA LEU A 192 -6.05 -27.89 -0.32
C LEU A 192 -6.92 -28.13 -1.55
N PRO A 193 -6.35 -28.58 -2.69
CA PRO A 193 -7.12 -28.83 -3.91
C PRO A 193 -8.34 -29.75 -3.74
N ARG A 194 -8.27 -30.73 -2.82
CA ARG A 194 -9.38 -31.62 -2.50
C ARG A 194 -10.58 -30.94 -1.84
N ASP A 195 -10.32 -29.83 -1.13
CA ASP A 195 -11.32 -29.07 -0.36
C ASP A 195 -11.89 -27.91 -1.19
N PHE A 196 -11.66 -27.89 -2.52
CA PHE A 196 -12.01 -26.79 -3.41
C PHE A 196 -13.52 -26.48 -3.38
N THR A 197 -14.35 -27.51 -3.55
CA THR A 197 -15.83 -27.33 -3.65
C THR A 197 -16.39 -26.69 -2.36
N ASP A 198 -15.98 -27.21 -1.20
CA ASP A 198 -16.44 -26.69 0.09
C ASP A 198 -15.94 -25.26 0.33
N SER A 199 -14.69 -25.01 -0.03
CA SER A 199 -14.08 -23.67 0.13
C SER A 199 -14.74 -22.63 -0.79
N ILE A 200 -15.09 -23.00 -2.02
CA ILE A 200 -15.83 -22.10 -2.92
C ILE A 200 -17.26 -21.85 -2.41
N ALA A 201 -17.92 -22.86 -1.85
CA ALA A 201 -19.24 -22.68 -1.22
C ALA A 201 -19.16 -21.68 -0.04
N ILE A 202 -18.11 -21.74 0.78
CA ILE A 202 -17.85 -20.76 1.85
C ILE A 202 -17.70 -19.35 1.26
N VAL A 203 -16.91 -19.19 0.20
CA VAL A 203 -16.71 -17.89 -0.45
C VAL A 203 -18.03 -17.35 -1.00
N GLN A 204 -18.83 -18.19 -1.68
CA GLN A 204 -20.14 -17.80 -2.23
C GLN A 204 -21.11 -17.36 -1.12
N SER A 205 -21.21 -18.14 -0.03
CA SER A 205 -22.03 -17.79 1.14
C SER A 205 -21.58 -16.46 1.76
N ALA A 206 -20.27 -16.27 1.90
CA ALA A 206 -19.71 -15.04 2.46
C ALA A 206 -20.04 -13.83 1.55
N LEU A 207 -19.91 -13.96 0.23
CA LEU A 207 -20.28 -12.90 -0.71
C LEU A 207 -21.77 -12.58 -0.64
N GLY A 208 -22.62 -13.57 -0.46
CA GLY A 208 -24.06 -13.38 -0.24
C GLY A 208 -24.34 -12.54 1.01
N SER A 209 -23.73 -12.89 2.14
CA SER A 209 -23.87 -12.17 3.39
C SER A 209 -23.32 -10.73 3.31
N ILE A 210 -22.17 -10.56 2.67
CA ILE A 210 -21.55 -9.24 2.43
C ILE A 210 -22.43 -8.38 1.53
N SER A 211 -22.94 -8.94 0.43
CA SER A 211 -23.83 -8.23 -0.49
C SER A 211 -25.13 -7.78 0.19
N SER A 212 -25.73 -8.65 1.00
CA SER A 212 -26.93 -8.33 1.79
C SER A 212 -26.65 -7.22 2.81
N TRP A 213 -25.51 -7.30 3.51
CA TRP A 213 -25.11 -6.25 4.45
C TRP A 213 -24.88 -4.92 3.73
N MET A 214 -24.21 -4.93 2.58
CA MET A 214 -23.96 -3.72 1.79
C MET A 214 -25.27 -3.09 1.34
N ALA A 215 -26.21 -3.88 0.79
CA ALA A 215 -27.53 -3.40 0.39
C ALA A 215 -28.30 -2.77 1.56
N ALA A 216 -28.29 -3.40 2.74
CA ALA A 216 -28.91 -2.85 3.96
C ALA A 216 -28.25 -1.55 4.44
N ASN A 217 -27.06 -1.25 3.96
CA ASN A 217 -26.29 -0.04 4.27
C ASN A 217 -26.12 0.91 3.07
N PHE A 218 -27.02 0.81 2.10
CA PHE A 218 -27.01 1.64 0.88
C PHE A 218 -25.68 1.66 0.11
N LEU A 219 -24.89 0.59 0.27
CA LEU A 219 -23.67 0.35 -0.51
C LEU A 219 -23.97 -0.69 -1.57
N SER A 220 -23.31 -0.59 -2.73
CA SER A 220 -23.50 -1.53 -3.83
C SER A 220 -22.16 -2.10 -4.30
N LEU A 221 -22.09 -3.42 -4.36
CA LEU A 221 -20.96 -4.11 -5.02
C LEU A 221 -20.99 -3.86 -6.51
N ASN A 222 -19.83 -3.57 -7.06
CA ASN A 222 -19.66 -3.47 -8.50
C ASN A 222 -19.24 -4.83 -9.07
N ALA A 223 -20.22 -5.65 -9.49
CA ALA A 223 -19.95 -6.98 -10.02
C ALA A 223 -18.99 -6.96 -11.22
N SER A 224 -19.09 -5.95 -12.10
CA SER A 224 -18.23 -5.84 -13.29
C SER A 224 -16.77 -5.51 -12.98
N LYS A 225 -16.47 -5.04 -11.77
CA LYS A 225 -15.11 -4.74 -11.31
C LYS A 225 -14.65 -5.67 -10.19
N THR A 226 -15.54 -6.53 -9.70
CA THR A 226 -15.15 -7.57 -8.75
C THR A 226 -14.30 -8.60 -9.47
N GLU A 227 -13.10 -8.86 -8.97
CA GLU A 227 -12.17 -9.82 -9.56
C GLU A 227 -12.01 -11.02 -8.62
N PHE A 228 -12.01 -12.22 -9.20
CA PHE A 228 -11.69 -13.46 -8.51
C PHE A 228 -10.44 -14.07 -9.10
N MET A 229 -9.53 -14.56 -8.24
CA MET A 229 -8.27 -15.17 -8.65
C MET A 229 -7.94 -16.39 -7.78
N LEU A 230 -7.48 -17.46 -8.42
CA LEU A 230 -6.91 -18.62 -7.77
C LEU A 230 -5.38 -18.56 -7.85
N ILE A 231 -4.72 -18.52 -6.69
CA ILE A 231 -3.28 -18.35 -6.57
C ILE A 231 -2.68 -19.62 -5.98
N GLY A 232 -1.68 -20.21 -6.65
CA GLY A 232 -1.06 -21.43 -6.19
C GLY A 232 0.05 -21.94 -7.11
N ASN A 233 0.63 -23.08 -6.76
CA ASN A 233 1.57 -23.80 -7.62
C ASN A 233 0.86 -24.33 -8.88
N ARG A 234 1.54 -24.37 -10.02
CA ARG A 234 1.02 -24.91 -11.29
C ARG A 234 0.41 -26.30 -11.12
N GLN A 235 1.11 -27.18 -10.39
CA GLN A 235 0.66 -28.55 -10.13
C GLN A 235 -0.62 -28.62 -9.30
N GLN A 236 -0.83 -27.68 -8.36
CA GLN A 236 -2.03 -27.66 -7.53
C GLN A 236 -3.21 -27.05 -8.30
N LEU A 237 -2.98 -25.95 -9.02
CA LEU A 237 -4.01 -25.33 -9.86
C LEU A 237 -4.48 -26.27 -11.00
N ALA A 238 -3.60 -27.08 -11.57
CA ALA A 238 -3.95 -28.04 -12.60
C ALA A 238 -4.89 -29.18 -12.13
N LYS A 239 -5.08 -29.35 -10.82
CA LYS A 239 -6.01 -30.34 -10.25
C LYS A 239 -7.46 -29.84 -10.17
N LEU A 240 -7.69 -28.55 -10.44
CA LEU A 240 -9.01 -27.94 -10.36
C LEU A 240 -9.75 -28.13 -11.68
N ASN A 241 -10.97 -28.69 -11.62
CA ASN A 241 -11.84 -28.91 -12.79
C ASN A 241 -12.72 -27.69 -13.10
N GLN A 242 -12.96 -26.82 -12.11
CA GLN A 242 -13.73 -25.59 -12.20
C GLN A 242 -12.94 -24.45 -11.60
N THR A 243 -13.10 -23.25 -12.15
CA THR A 243 -12.32 -22.07 -11.69
C THR A 243 -13.20 -20.83 -11.51
N GLY A 244 -14.52 -20.94 -11.62
CA GLY A 244 -15.48 -19.84 -11.52
C GLY A 244 -16.12 -19.72 -10.15
N LEU A 245 -16.63 -18.53 -9.85
CA LEU A 245 -17.36 -18.16 -8.66
C LEU A 245 -18.71 -17.57 -9.07
N THR A 246 -19.81 -18.10 -8.54
CA THR A 246 -21.16 -17.55 -8.80
C THR A 246 -21.48 -16.51 -7.73
N LEU A 247 -21.84 -15.31 -8.14
CA LEU A 247 -22.31 -14.26 -7.25
C LEU A 247 -23.78 -14.44 -6.85
N PRO A 248 -24.27 -13.75 -5.79
CA PRO A 248 -25.66 -13.85 -5.35
C PRO A 248 -26.71 -13.44 -6.39
N ASP A 249 -26.35 -12.59 -7.34
CA ASP A 249 -27.18 -12.17 -8.46
C ASP A 249 -27.26 -13.19 -9.62
N GLY A 250 -26.57 -14.34 -9.47
CA GLY A 250 -26.47 -15.38 -10.49
C GLY A 250 -25.36 -15.13 -11.52
N SER A 251 -24.66 -14.01 -11.47
CA SER A 251 -23.53 -13.74 -12.37
C SER A 251 -22.35 -14.64 -12.07
N LEU A 252 -21.68 -15.15 -13.11
CA LEU A 252 -20.48 -15.98 -13.00
C LEU A 252 -19.24 -15.10 -13.16
N ILE A 253 -18.35 -15.15 -12.18
CA ILE A 253 -17.00 -14.56 -12.27
C ILE A 253 -16.01 -15.69 -12.52
N GLU A 254 -15.40 -15.71 -13.68
CA GLU A 254 -14.30 -16.62 -13.97
C GLU A 254 -13.03 -16.19 -13.25
N SER A 255 -12.21 -17.16 -12.84
CA SER A 255 -10.92 -16.85 -12.23
C SER A 255 -9.99 -16.20 -13.25
N SER A 256 -9.57 -14.97 -12.96
CA SER A 256 -8.60 -14.25 -13.79
C SER A 256 -7.19 -14.74 -13.55
N LYS A 257 -6.34 -14.74 -14.60
CA LYS A 257 -4.91 -15.06 -14.49
C LYS A 257 -4.12 -13.95 -13.84
N THR A 258 -4.61 -12.73 -13.91
CA THR A 258 -4.01 -11.54 -13.31
C THR A 258 -5.10 -10.64 -12.76
N ALA A 259 -4.85 -10.00 -11.61
CA ALA A 259 -5.76 -9.04 -11.00
C ALA A 259 -4.97 -7.82 -10.46
N ARG A 260 -5.60 -6.65 -10.51
CA ARG A 260 -4.98 -5.42 -9.99
C ARG A 260 -5.44 -5.14 -8.57
N ASN A 261 -4.51 -5.25 -7.63
CA ASN A 261 -4.75 -4.98 -6.21
C ASN A 261 -3.91 -3.78 -5.74
N LEU A 262 -4.55 -2.71 -5.29
CA LEU A 262 -3.91 -1.47 -4.80
C LEU A 262 -2.76 -0.99 -5.70
N GLY A 263 -2.98 -1.03 -7.01
CA GLY A 263 -2.00 -0.57 -8.01
C GLY A 263 -0.95 -1.59 -8.45
N ILE A 264 -0.83 -2.74 -7.79
CA ILE A 264 0.05 -3.85 -8.17
C ILE A 264 -0.76 -4.91 -8.94
N VAL A 265 -0.20 -5.44 -10.01
CA VAL A 265 -0.79 -6.57 -10.75
C VAL A 265 -0.21 -7.86 -10.19
N PHE A 266 -1.07 -8.64 -9.56
CA PHE A 266 -0.78 -10.01 -9.12
C PHE A 266 -1.05 -10.98 -10.26
N ASP A 267 -0.28 -12.04 -10.35
CA ASP A 267 -0.55 -13.19 -11.21
C ASP A 267 -0.73 -14.45 -10.36
N ASN A 268 -1.40 -15.47 -10.92
CA ASN A 268 -1.78 -16.69 -10.23
C ASN A 268 -0.58 -17.52 -9.69
N HIS A 269 0.64 -17.19 -10.07
CA HIS A 269 1.88 -17.84 -9.59
C HIS A 269 2.79 -16.90 -8.81
N LEU A 270 2.37 -15.65 -8.56
CA LEU A 270 3.15 -14.59 -7.90
C LEU A 270 4.51 -14.32 -8.57
N THR A 271 4.57 -14.40 -9.89
CA THR A 271 5.82 -14.11 -10.63
C THR A 271 6.09 -12.63 -10.77
N PHE A 272 5.06 -11.80 -10.74
CA PHE A 272 5.07 -10.35 -11.02
C PHE A 272 5.58 -9.97 -12.42
N HIS A 273 5.67 -10.94 -13.33
CA HIS A 273 6.18 -10.71 -14.69
C HIS A 273 5.35 -9.64 -15.43
N GLU A 274 4.02 -9.79 -15.39
CA GLU A 274 3.10 -8.86 -16.04
C GLU A 274 3.18 -7.47 -15.42
N HIS A 275 3.23 -7.41 -14.09
CA HIS A 275 3.40 -6.14 -13.38
C HIS A 275 4.68 -5.41 -13.79
N ILE A 276 5.83 -6.11 -13.80
CA ILE A 276 7.12 -5.53 -14.20
C ILE A 276 7.11 -5.11 -15.67
N THR A 277 6.40 -5.84 -16.53
CA THR A 277 6.22 -5.48 -17.94
C THR A 277 5.47 -4.16 -18.09
N GLN A 278 4.33 -4.01 -17.42
CA GLN A 278 3.53 -2.78 -17.42
C GLN A 278 4.28 -1.61 -16.79
N LEU A 279 4.95 -1.83 -15.65
CA LEU A 279 5.77 -0.83 -14.96
C LEU A 279 6.91 -0.34 -15.86
N SER A 280 7.66 -1.27 -16.48
CA SER A 280 8.76 -0.92 -17.37
C SER A 280 8.27 -0.10 -18.57
N LYS A 281 7.16 -0.50 -19.19
CA LYS A 281 6.53 0.24 -20.31
C LYS A 281 6.16 1.68 -19.89
N ALA A 282 5.50 1.84 -18.74
CA ALA A 282 5.15 3.15 -18.21
C ALA A 282 6.38 4.02 -17.89
N CYS A 283 7.41 3.43 -17.30
CA CYS A 283 8.66 4.14 -17.02
C CYS A 283 9.37 4.58 -18.31
N PHE A 284 9.46 3.73 -19.33
CA PHE A 284 10.08 4.09 -20.61
C PHE A 284 9.31 5.18 -21.34
N TYR A 285 7.98 5.23 -21.21
CA TYR A 285 7.19 6.35 -21.73
C TYR A 285 7.68 7.68 -21.14
N HIS A 286 7.77 7.79 -19.82
CA HIS A 286 8.24 9.02 -19.15
C HIS A 286 9.71 9.32 -19.40
N ILE A 287 10.57 8.28 -19.52
CA ILE A 287 12.00 8.48 -19.89
C ILE A 287 12.13 9.07 -21.30
N ARG A 288 11.29 8.65 -22.23
CA ARG A 288 11.24 9.20 -23.58
C ARG A 288 10.83 10.67 -23.56
N ASP A 289 9.82 11.03 -22.80
CA ASP A 289 9.37 12.41 -22.67
C ASP A 289 10.45 13.28 -22.00
N LEU A 290 11.10 12.78 -20.93
CA LEU A 290 12.24 13.46 -20.33
C LEU A 290 13.35 13.71 -21.32
N ARG A 291 13.68 12.75 -22.19
CA ARG A 291 14.71 12.93 -23.24
C ARG A 291 14.35 14.01 -24.23
N ARG A 292 13.08 14.17 -24.60
CA ARG A 292 12.61 15.20 -25.53
C ARG A 292 12.84 16.60 -24.98
N ILE A 293 12.56 16.81 -23.69
CA ILE A 293 12.68 18.13 -23.05
C ILE A 293 14.06 18.35 -22.40
N ARG A 294 14.94 17.33 -22.39
CA ARG A 294 16.22 17.35 -21.63
C ARG A 294 17.18 18.46 -22.05
N SER A 295 17.12 18.92 -23.31
CA SER A 295 17.93 20.06 -23.78
C SER A 295 17.46 21.39 -23.22
N SER A 296 16.18 21.52 -22.92
CA SER A 296 15.52 22.77 -22.49
C SER A 296 15.41 22.91 -20.96
N ILE A 297 15.90 21.92 -20.19
CA ILE A 297 15.87 21.97 -18.72
C ILE A 297 17.27 21.80 -18.12
N ASP A 298 17.47 22.39 -16.96
CA ASP A 298 18.71 22.26 -16.21
C ASP A 298 18.89 20.84 -15.61
N TYR A 299 20.06 20.60 -15.02
CA TYR A 299 20.36 19.30 -14.39
C TYR A 299 19.51 19.01 -13.16
N SER A 300 19.29 20.02 -12.32
CA SER A 300 18.51 19.91 -11.08
C SER A 300 17.05 19.54 -11.36
N THR A 301 16.44 20.26 -12.32
CA THR A 301 15.06 19.97 -12.77
C THR A 301 14.96 18.57 -13.39
N ALA A 302 15.95 18.14 -14.18
CA ALA A 302 15.97 16.79 -14.73
C ALA A 302 16.04 15.71 -13.64
N CYS A 303 16.86 15.92 -12.60
CA CYS A 303 16.92 15.03 -11.43
C CYS A 303 15.58 14.98 -10.68
N LEU A 304 14.95 16.14 -10.48
CA LEU A 304 13.64 16.22 -9.80
C LEU A 304 12.55 15.47 -10.57
N ILE A 305 12.44 15.69 -11.89
CA ILE A 305 11.49 14.96 -12.75
C ILE A 305 11.75 13.45 -12.70
N ALA A 306 13.01 13.05 -12.82
CA ALA A 306 13.39 11.64 -12.79
C ALA A 306 13.00 10.95 -11.49
N THR A 307 13.25 11.60 -10.36
CA THR A 307 12.92 11.05 -9.03
C THR A 307 11.41 11.08 -8.75
N SER A 308 10.74 12.17 -9.08
CA SER A 308 9.31 12.32 -8.79
C SER A 308 8.41 11.44 -9.66
N ILE A 309 8.79 11.19 -10.92
CA ILE A 309 7.93 10.45 -11.86
C ILE A 309 8.38 9.00 -12.01
N VAL A 310 9.67 8.73 -12.27
CA VAL A 310 10.12 7.36 -12.58
C VAL A 310 10.55 6.60 -11.34
N HIS A 311 11.37 7.18 -10.46
CA HIS A 311 11.75 6.51 -9.23
C HIS A 311 10.56 6.27 -8.31
N SER A 312 9.60 7.19 -8.20
CA SER A 312 8.38 6.98 -7.43
C SER A 312 7.62 5.72 -7.87
N LYS A 313 7.57 5.46 -9.19
CA LYS A 313 6.97 4.23 -9.76
C LYS A 313 7.80 2.98 -9.43
N LEU A 314 9.14 3.05 -9.56
CA LEU A 314 10.04 1.94 -9.24
C LEU A 314 10.06 1.60 -7.73
N ASP A 315 9.77 2.57 -6.87
CA ASP A 315 9.76 2.41 -5.41
C ASP A 315 8.38 2.09 -4.83
N TYR A 316 7.33 2.20 -5.63
CA TYR A 316 5.98 1.88 -5.19
C TYR A 316 5.86 0.39 -4.90
N CYS A 317 5.61 0.04 -3.63
CA CYS A 317 5.49 -1.33 -3.14
C CYS A 317 6.65 -2.26 -3.56
N ASN A 318 7.86 -1.72 -3.70
CA ASN A 318 9.00 -2.50 -4.19
C ASN A 318 9.51 -3.55 -3.21
N SER A 319 9.04 -3.55 -1.96
CA SER A 319 9.27 -4.65 -1.01
C SER A 319 8.73 -6.00 -1.53
N LEU A 320 7.69 -5.98 -2.39
CA LEU A 320 7.16 -7.17 -3.05
C LEU A 320 8.12 -7.80 -4.08
N TYR A 321 9.12 -7.04 -4.54
CA TYR A 321 10.11 -7.53 -5.51
C TYR A 321 11.30 -8.23 -4.84
N LEU A 322 11.23 -8.42 -3.52
CA LEU A 322 12.26 -9.11 -2.76
C LEU A 322 12.51 -10.52 -3.33
N ASN A 323 13.76 -10.83 -3.61
CA ASN A 323 14.21 -12.12 -4.16
C ASN A 323 13.45 -12.58 -5.41
N LEU A 324 12.94 -11.67 -6.22
CA LEU A 324 12.49 -12.00 -7.57
C LEU A 324 13.66 -12.53 -8.42
N PRO A 325 13.38 -13.34 -9.46
CA PRO A 325 14.40 -13.82 -10.37
C PRO A 325 15.22 -12.66 -10.96
N ASP A 326 16.51 -12.91 -11.17
CA ASP A 326 17.47 -11.93 -11.69
C ASP A 326 17.03 -11.30 -13.00
N CYS A 327 16.38 -12.06 -13.87
CA CYS A 327 15.84 -11.54 -15.13
C CYS A 327 14.87 -10.40 -14.90
N GLU A 328 13.97 -10.48 -13.91
CA GLU A 328 12.99 -9.44 -13.61
C GLU A 328 13.66 -8.23 -12.94
N LEU A 329 14.53 -8.45 -11.95
CA LEU A 329 15.27 -7.37 -11.30
C LEU A 329 16.20 -6.63 -12.27
N ASN A 330 16.81 -7.34 -13.22
CA ASN A 330 17.64 -6.73 -14.26
C ASN A 330 16.82 -5.87 -15.24
N ARG A 331 15.56 -6.24 -15.52
CA ARG A 331 14.64 -5.39 -16.32
C ARG A 331 14.41 -4.06 -15.62
N LEU A 332 14.12 -4.07 -14.31
CA LEU A 332 13.97 -2.84 -13.54
C LEU A 332 15.27 -2.04 -13.44
N GLN A 333 16.42 -2.72 -13.29
CA GLN A 333 17.73 -2.05 -13.29
C GLN A 333 18.03 -1.41 -14.66
N PHE A 334 17.62 -2.02 -15.75
CA PHE A 334 17.75 -1.45 -17.08
C PHE A 334 16.92 -0.18 -17.28
N VAL A 335 15.73 -0.12 -16.71
CA VAL A 335 14.90 1.11 -16.65
C VAL A 335 15.65 2.21 -15.90
N GLN A 336 16.15 1.92 -14.69
CA GLN A 336 16.91 2.89 -13.90
C GLN A 336 18.17 3.38 -14.62
N ASN A 337 18.89 2.47 -15.28
CA ASN A 337 20.08 2.80 -16.06
C ASN A 337 19.75 3.75 -17.23
N SER A 338 18.63 3.49 -17.91
CA SER A 338 18.15 4.33 -19.02
C SER A 338 17.74 5.71 -18.56
N LEU A 339 17.13 5.80 -17.34
CA LEU A 339 16.79 7.07 -16.70
C LEU A 339 18.05 7.87 -16.35
N ALA A 340 19.03 7.23 -15.71
CA ALA A 340 20.30 7.87 -15.33
C ALA A 340 21.02 8.48 -16.54
N ARG A 341 21.08 7.72 -17.64
CA ARG A 341 21.65 8.23 -18.91
C ARG A 341 20.86 9.42 -19.47
N ALA A 342 19.53 9.39 -19.37
CA ALA A 342 18.70 10.51 -19.82
C ALA A 342 18.97 11.77 -19.01
N VAL A 343 19.08 11.67 -17.70
CA VAL A 343 19.37 12.79 -16.78
C VAL A 343 20.75 13.39 -17.05
N CYS A 344 21.78 12.55 -17.18
CA CYS A 344 23.17 13.00 -17.33
C CYS A 344 23.60 13.22 -18.79
N LYS A 345 22.72 13.07 -19.78
CA LYS A 345 23.02 13.13 -21.22
C LYS A 345 24.16 12.16 -21.62
N THR A 346 24.25 11.01 -20.96
CA THR A 346 25.31 10.04 -21.13
C THR A 346 25.04 9.13 -22.33
N PRO A 347 25.99 8.86 -23.22
CA PRO A 347 25.82 7.99 -24.38
C PRO A 347 25.45 6.55 -23.96
N ARG A 348 24.77 5.81 -24.87
CA ARG A 348 24.30 4.44 -24.60
C ARG A 348 25.46 3.45 -24.34
N TYR A 349 26.59 3.63 -24.94
CA TYR A 349 27.77 2.76 -24.80
C TYR A 349 28.58 3.02 -23.53
N ALA A 350 28.39 4.17 -22.85
CA ALA A 350 29.13 4.48 -21.64
C ALA A 350 28.66 3.64 -20.46
N HIS A 351 29.58 3.25 -19.57
CA HIS A 351 29.28 2.54 -18.37
C HIS A 351 28.37 3.39 -17.46
N VAL A 352 27.30 2.77 -16.94
CA VAL A 352 26.29 3.47 -16.14
C VAL A 352 26.67 3.59 -14.66
N THR A 353 27.56 2.72 -14.17
CA THR A 353 27.93 2.70 -12.73
C THR A 353 28.48 4.04 -12.24
N PRO A 354 29.39 4.73 -12.95
CA PRO A 354 29.84 6.08 -12.55
C PRO A 354 28.69 7.10 -12.52
N VAL A 355 27.73 6.98 -13.45
CA VAL A 355 26.56 7.86 -13.53
C VAL A 355 25.64 7.66 -12.33
N LEU A 356 25.34 6.42 -11.95
CA LEU A 356 24.55 6.12 -10.76
C LEU A 356 25.25 6.61 -9.49
N LYS A 357 26.59 6.47 -9.43
CA LYS A 357 27.42 6.95 -8.32
C LYS A 357 27.35 8.48 -8.18
N SER A 358 27.49 9.23 -9.29
CA SER A 358 27.41 10.70 -9.29
C SER A 358 26.00 11.23 -8.94
N LEU A 359 24.96 10.50 -9.31
CA LEU A 359 23.57 10.81 -8.96
C LEU A 359 23.21 10.42 -7.50
N HIS A 360 24.08 9.74 -6.78
CA HIS A 360 23.79 9.13 -5.47
C HIS A 360 22.57 8.21 -5.48
N TRP A 361 22.39 7.44 -6.56
CA TRP A 361 21.27 6.51 -6.71
C TRP A 361 21.66 5.09 -6.31
N LEU A 362 20.94 4.52 -5.35
CA LEU A 362 21.05 3.10 -5.05
C LEU A 362 20.55 2.27 -6.24
N LYS A 363 21.20 1.15 -6.52
CA LYS A 363 20.75 0.17 -7.52
C LYS A 363 19.41 -0.45 -7.06
N VAL A 364 18.63 -1.01 -7.97
CA VAL A 364 17.29 -1.55 -7.70
C VAL A 364 17.28 -2.54 -6.52
N ARG A 365 18.22 -3.49 -6.48
CA ARG A 365 18.31 -4.46 -5.37
C ARG A 365 18.49 -3.77 -4.00
N GLN A 366 19.38 -2.80 -3.93
CA GLN A 366 19.62 -2.06 -2.68
C GLN A 366 18.43 -1.15 -2.31
N ARG A 367 17.66 -0.67 -3.29
CA ARG A 367 16.41 0.05 -3.02
C ARG A 367 15.36 -0.85 -2.38
N ILE A 368 15.25 -2.10 -2.84
CA ILE A 368 14.37 -3.12 -2.24
C ILE A 368 14.84 -3.45 -0.82
N THR A 369 16.14 -3.73 -0.64
CA THR A 369 16.72 -3.98 0.70
C THR A 369 16.52 -2.79 1.64
N TYR A 370 16.73 -1.56 1.15
CA TYR A 370 16.47 -0.33 1.90
C TYR A 370 15.01 -0.25 2.37
N LYS A 371 14.06 -0.57 1.49
CA LYS A 371 12.65 -0.54 1.82
C LYS A 371 12.29 -1.57 2.88
N VAL A 372 12.69 -2.83 2.69
CA VAL A 372 12.41 -3.91 3.64
C VAL A 372 13.06 -3.64 5.00
N ALA A 373 14.33 -3.23 5.04
CA ALA A 373 15.00 -2.87 6.29
C ALA A 373 14.33 -1.68 7.01
N SER A 374 13.87 -0.67 6.24
CA SER A 374 13.17 0.50 6.81
C SER A 374 11.79 0.13 7.38
N LEU A 375 11.07 -0.79 6.72
CA LEU A 375 9.81 -1.34 7.23
C LEU A 375 10.06 -2.17 8.48
N THR A 376 11.04 -3.07 8.46
CA THR A 376 11.42 -3.88 9.62
C THR A 376 11.78 -3.02 10.81
N TYR A 377 12.60 -1.97 10.61
CA TYR A 377 12.94 -1.00 11.67
C TYR A 377 11.68 -0.36 12.27
N GLY A 378 10.78 0.14 11.41
CA GLY A 378 9.52 0.75 11.86
C GLY A 378 8.66 -0.22 12.67
N VAL A 379 8.48 -1.45 12.19
CA VAL A 379 7.69 -2.48 12.87
C VAL A 379 8.30 -2.87 14.22
N VAL A 380 9.61 -3.08 14.27
CA VAL A 380 10.30 -3.46 15.53
C VAL A 380 10.23 -2.31 16.56
N GLN A 381 10.30 -1.06 16.11
CA GLN A 381 10.26 0.11 16.99
C GLN A 381 8.86 0.43 17.53
N THR A 382 7.82 0.20 16.72
CA THR A 382 6.46 0.68 17.02
C THR A 382 5.45 -0.44 17.25
N SER A 383 5.80 -1.69 16.96
CA SER A 383 4.89 -2.85 16.88
C SER A 383 3.69 -2.59 15.94
N GLN A 384 3.85 -1.69 14.97
CA GLN A 384 2.81 -1.32 14.02
C GLN A 384 3.29 -1.47 12.56
N PRO A 385 2.41 -1.90 11.65
CA PRO A 385 1.06 -2.42 11.91
C PRO A 385 1.09 -3.82 12.54
N PRO A 386 0.07 -4.20 13.34
CA PRO A 386 0.07 -5.48 14.08
C PRO A 386 0.30 -6.69 13.18
N TYR A 387 -0.37 -6.73 12.02
CA TYR A 387 -0.26 -7.83 11.06
C TYR A 387 1.15 -8.04 10.47
N LEU A 388 2.03 -7.02 10.49
CA LEU A 388 3.45 -7.20 10.17
C LEU A 388 4.29 -7.48 11.40
N ALA A 389 3.90 -6.95 12.57
CA ALA A 389 4.57 -7.22 13.83
C ALA A 389 4.49 -8.71 14.19
N ASP A 390 3.35 -9.34 13.96
CA ASP A 390 3.12 -10.77 14.15
C ASP A 390 4.01 -11.68 13.26
N LEU A 391 4.57 -11.13 12.19
CA LEU A 391 5.53 -11.82 11.32
C LEU A 391 6.98 -11.72 11.81
N ILE A 392 7.26 -10.89 12.80
CA ILE A 392 8.61 -10.65 13.31
C ILE A 392 8.74 -11.17 14.72
N VAL A 393 9.59 -12.17 14.91
CA VAL A 393 9.88 -12.73 16.22
C VAL A 393 11.24 -12.26 16.69
N VAL A 394 11.25 -11.57 17.83
CA VAL A 394 12.50 -11.17 18.49
C VAL A 394 13.12 -12.41 19.12
N ARG A 395 14.40 -12.64 18.90
CA ARG A 395 15.12 -13.77 19.51
C ARG A 395 15.33 -13.45 20.99
N SER A 396 14.58 -14.16 21.83
CA SER A 396 14.87 -14.22 23.27
C SER A 396 16.07 -15.19 23.46
N GLY A 397 17.20 -14.70 23.90
CA GLY A 397 18.37 -15.58 23.99
C GLY A 397 19.32 -15.22 25.10
N THR A 398 19.95 -16.27 25.62
CA THR A 398 21.06 -16.27 26.57
C THR A 398 22.06 -15.13 26.33
N SER A 399 22.45 -14.47 27.42
CA SER A 399 23.43 -13.39 27.47
C SER A 399 24.77 -13.80 26.82
N THR A 400 24.91 -13.54 25.52
CA THR A 400 26.18 -13.62 24.81
C THR A 400 26.67 -12.22 24.46
N ARG A 401 27.97 -12.06 24.15
CA ARG A 401 28.55 -10.75 23.74
C ARG A 401 27.82 -10.09 22.56
N SER A 402 27.08 -10.86 21.76
CA SER A 402 26.25 -10.38 20.65
C SER A 402 24.84 -9.93 21.07
N SER A 403 24.45 -10.10 22.35
CA SER A 403 23.12 -9.75 22.86
C SER A 403 22.87 -8.25 23.10
N ARG A 404 23.89 -7.40 22.85
CA ARG A 404 23.75 -5.95 22.99
C ARG A 404 22.75 -5.29 22.03
N PHE A 405 22.45 -5.95 20.90
CA PHE A 405 21.57 -5.43 19.86
C PHE A 405 20.50 -6.45 19.54
N LEU A 406 19.30 -5.95 19.27
CA LEU A 406 18.13 -6.75 18.94
C LEU A 406 18.39 -7.59 17.69
N THR A 407 18.21 -8.90 17.85
CA THR A 407 18.34 -9.90 16.78
C THR A 407 16.99 -10.55 16.54
N LEU A 408 16.63 -10.75 15.27
CA LEU A 408 15.37 -11.39 14.90
C LEU A 408 15.58 -12.90 14.71
N ALA A 409 14.62 -13.70 15.17
CA ALA A 409 14.61 -15.12 14.95
C ALA A 409 14.40 -15.43 13.46
N ARG A 410 15.25 -16.27 12.89
CA ARG A 410 15.09 -16.74 11.52
C ARG A 410 14.11 -17.91 11.51
N PRO A 411 13.09 -17.88 10.66
CA PRO A 411 12.22 -19.02 10.46
C PRO A 411 13.02 -20.24 9.96
N PRO A 412 12.48 -21.46 10.13
CA PRO A 412 13.09 -22.65 9.57
C PRO A 412 13.30 -22.52 8.06
N ALA A 413 14.42 -23.06 7.57
CA ALA A 413 14.71 -23.02 6.14
C ALA A 413 13.61 -23.74 5.36
N SER A 414 13.05 -23.08 4.37
CA SER A 414 12.08 -23.69 3.46
C SER A 414 12.76 -24.21 2.19
N ARG A 415 12.30 -25.36 1.70
CA ARG A 415 12.73 -25.89 0.40
C ARG A 415 12.15 -25.13 -0.78
N SER A 416 11.11 -24.34 -0.56
CA SER A 416 10.44 -23.58 -1.61
C SER A 416 11.13 -22.23 -1.84
N ARG A 417 11.55 -21.97 -3.07
CA ARG A 417 12.14 -20.66 -3.46
C ARG A 417 11.17 -19.48 -3.27
N ILE A 418 9.86 -19.73 -3.29
CA ILE A 418 8.87 -18.69 -3.15
C ILE A 418 8.79 -18.18 -1.70
N THR A 419 9.05 -19.04 -0.71
CA THR A 419 9.07 -18.65 0.72
C THR A 419 10.16 -17.63 1.03
N ASN A 420 11.32 -17.72 0.36
CA ASN A 420 12.40 -16.73 0.51
C ASN A 420 12.04 -15.34 -0.03
N ARG A 421 10.84 -15.16 -0.60
CA ARG A 421 10.30 -13.89 -1.06
C ARG A 421 9.34 -13.27 -0.04
N SER A 422 8.98 -14.00 1.01
CA SER A 422 8.09 -13.51 2.06
C SER A 422 8.83 -12.59 3.04
N PHE A 423 8.10 -11.62 3.57
CA PHE A 423 8.61 -10.71 4.60
C PHE A 423 9.02 -11.49 5.88
N TYR A 424 8.23 -12.51 6.26
CA TYR A 424 8.49 -13.39 7.39
C TYR A 424 9.87 -14.05 7.34
N HIS A 425 10.34 -14.47 6.16
CA HIS A 425 11.65 -15.14 6.01
C HIS A 425 12.80 -14.14 5.84
N GLU A 426 12.63 -13.13 5.04
CA GLU A 426 13.72 -12.25 4.61
C GLU A 426 13.93 -11.02 5.50
N ALA A 427 12.91 -10.50 6.17
CA ALA A 427 13.10 -9.37 7.07
C ALA A 427 14.12 -9.69 8.19
N PRO A 428 14.08 -10.89 8.85
CA PRO A 428 15.11 -11.27 9.81
C PRO A 428 16.50 -11.44 9.20
N VAL A 429 16.60 -11.92 7.96
CA VAL A 429 17.90 -12.09 7.27
C VAL A 429 18.52 -10.73 7.01
N ILE A 430 17.76 -9.82 6.40
CA ILE A 430 18.21 -8.45 6.10
C ILE A 430 18.56 -7.72 7.40
N TRP A 431 17.69 -7.77 8.42
CA TRP A 431 17.92 -7.12 9.70
C TRP A 431 19.20 -7.58 10.37
N ASN A 432 19.40 -8.89 10.47
CA ASN A 432 20.55 -9.47 11.15
C ASN A 432 21.87 -9.27 10.38
N SER A 433 21.80 -8.94 9.07
CA SER A 433 22.97 -8.58 8.25
C SER A 433 23.40 -7.13 8.39
N LEU A 434 22.57 -6.27 8.99
CA LEU A 434 22.94 -4.85 9.22
C LEU A 434 24.06 -4.75 10.26
N PRO A 435 24.93 -3.72 10.14
CA PRO A 435 25.91 -3.41 11.16
C PRO A 435 25.26 -3.23 12.55
N PRO A 436 25.90 -3.72 13.62
CA PRO A 436 25.34 -3.66 14.98
C PRO A 436 24.88 -2.25 15.38
N GLU A 437 25.65 -1.22 15.05
CA GLU A 437 25.37 0.18 15.36
C GLU A 437 24.12 0.76 14.67
N MET A 438 23.56 0.04 13.73
CA MET A 438 22.31 0.39 13.03
C MET A 438 21.10 -0.33 13.61
N ARG A 439 21.32 -1.40 14.40
CA ARG A 439 20.23 -2.15 15.01
C ARG A 439 19.80 -1.51 16.32
N ILE A 440 18.53 -1.72 16.72
CA ILE A 440 18.00 -1.25 18.00
C ILE A 440 18.76 -1.94 19.14
N PRO A 441 19.21 -1.20 20.20
CA PRO A 441 19.78 -1.80 21.38
C PRO A 441 18.78 -2.77 22.04
N ALA A 442 19.26 -3.85 22.64
CA ALA A 442 18.43 -4.71 23.49
C ALA A 442 18.01 -3.95 24.76
N ILE A 443 16.86 -4.30 25.33
CA ILE A 443 16.21 -3.57 26.43
C ILE A 443 17.11 -3.36 27.65
N ASP A 444 18.07 -4.27 27.89
CA ASP A 444 18.97 -4.23 29.06
C ASP A 444 20.23 -3.35 28.85
N CYS A 445 20.39 -2.69 27.73
CA CYS A 445 21.55 -1.86 27.44
C CYS A 445 21.24 -0.37 27.57
N SER A 446 21.24 0.14 28.79
CA SER A 446 20.93 1.53 29.17
C SER A 446 21.87 2.61 28.60
N SER A 447 22.97 2.23 27.96
CA SER A 447 23.98 3.17 27.46
C SER A 447 23.86 3.62 26.02
N HIS A 448 22.92 3.04 25.24
CA HIS A 448 22.76 3.35 23.81
C HIS A 448 21.34 3.80 23.49
N SER A 449 21.19 5.07 23.11
CA SER A 449 19.91 5.58 22.59
C SER A 449 19.58 4.94 21.25
N SER A 450 18.33 4.53 21.05
CA SER A 450 17.84 4.07 19.74
C SER A 450 17.92 5.21 18.72
N LEU A 451 18.30 4.91 17.50
CA LEU A 451 18.28 5.88 16.39
C LEU A 451 16.84 6.36 16.16
N SER A 452 16.66 7.61 15.75
CA SER A 452 15.38 7.99 15.17
C SER A 452 15.18 7.30 13.81
N ARG A 453 13.93 7.19 13.35
CA ARG A 453 13.64 6.59 12.03
C ARG A 453 14.40 7.29 10.91
N GLU A 454 14.51 8.60 10.96
CA GLU A 454 15.22 9.39 9.95
C GLU A 454 16.74 9.15 9.99
N GLN A 455 17.31 9.07 11.19
CA GLN A 455 18.72 8.74 11.38
C GLN A 455 19.02 7.34 10.86
N PHE A 456 18.18 6.34 11.18
CA PHE A 456 18.31 4.99 10.66
C PHE A 456 18.29 4.98 9.13
N GLN A 457 17.30 5.60 8.53
CA GLN A 457 17.15 5.65 7.07
C GLN A 457 18.35 6.31 6.38
N THR A 458 18.89 7.38 6.97
CA THR A 458 20.07 8.07 6.43
C THR A 458 21.32 7.19 6.51
N ARG A 459 21.56 6.53 7.66
CA ARG A 459 22.68 5.60 7.82
C ARG A 459 22.55 4.38 6.91
N LEU A 460 21.36 3.82 6.83
CA LEU A 460 21.05 2.68 5.95
C LEU A 460 21.34 3.01 4.47
N LYS A 461 20.90 4.17 4.01
CA LYS A 461 21.17 4.62 2.64
C LYS A 461 22.68 4.72 2.38
N THR A 462 23.43 5.31 3.29
CA THR A 462 24.90 5.43 3.20
C THR A 462 25.57 4.05 3.19
N TYR A 463 25.16 3.15 4.08
CA TYR A 463 25.68 1.79 4.15
C TYR A 463 25.43 1.01 2.85
N LEU A 464 24.21 1.00 2.34
CA LEU A 464 23.85 0.33 1.10
C LEU A 464 24.52 0.96 -0.13
N PHE A 465 24.78 2.27 -0.06
CA PHE A 465 25.52 2.96 -1.13
C PHE A 465 26.98 2.51 -1.18
N ARG A 466 27.64 2.40 -0.02
CA ARG A 466 28.99 1.84 0.09
C ARG A 466 29.07 0.40 -0.41
N LEU A 467 28.09 -0.43 -0.10
CA LEU A 467 28.01 -1.80 -0.63
C LEU A 467 27.83 -1.82 -2.16
N SER A 468 27.09 -0.86 -2.72
CA SER A 468 26.88 -0.76 -4.18
C SER A 468 28.08 -0.24 -4.93
N PHE A 469 28.92 0.56 -4.28
CA PHE A 469 30.05 1.28 -4.85
C PHE A 469 31.23 1.25 -3.85
N PRO A 470 31.97 0.12 -3.75
CA PRO A 470 33.04 -0.04 -2.76
C PRO A 470 34.12 1.05 -2.81
N ASP A 471 34.40 1.59 -4.00
CA ASP A 471 35.40 2.65 -4.22
C ASP A 471 34.87 4.05 -3.86
N TRP A 472 33.68 4.17 -3.27
CA TRP A 472 33.12 5.47 -2.88
C TRP A 472 33.65 5.92 -1.53
N VAL A 473 34.28 7.10 -1.48
CA VAL A 473 34.72 7.78 -0.24
C VAL A 473 33.75 8.90 0.08
N ASP A 474 33.25 8.94 1.28
CA ASP A 474 32.35 10.00 1.77
C ASP A 474 33.14 11.26 2.14
N HIS A 475 33.29 12.15 1.18
CA HIS A 475 33.98 13.43 1.37
C HIS A 475 33.33 14.35 2.42
N ARG A 476 32.11 14.06 2.88
CA ARG A 476 31.46 14.83 3.97
C ARG A 476 32.05 14.50 5.35
N GLN A 477 32.78 13.40 5.50
CA GLN A 477 33.51 13.03 6.73
C GLN A 477 34.98 13.44 6.72
N ALA A 478 35.51 13.90 5.60
CA ALA A 478 36.82 14.50 5.55
C ALA A 478 36.75 15.89 6.21
N ARG A 479 37.31 16.04 7.41
CA ARG A 479 37.53 17.36 7.98
C ARG A 479 38.32 18.19 6.97
N PRO A 480 37.98 19.47 6.77
CA PRO A 480 38.82 20.33 5.93
C PRO A 480 40.27 20.30 6.53
N PRO A 481 41.30 20.27 5.67
CA PRO A 481 42.66 20.29 6.13
C PRO A 481 42.88 21.51 7.03
N PRO A 482 43.69 21.42 8.13
CA PRO A 482 43.98 22.55 8.98
C PRO A 482 44.58 23.67 8.10
N LYS A 483 44.06 24.90 8.29
CA LYS A 483 44.61 26.07 7.59
C LYS A 483 46.08 26.16 7.92
N PRO A 484 46.95 26.45 6.94
CA PRO A 484 48.35 26.67 7.21
C PRO A 484 48.54 27.82 8.23
N PRO A 485 49.54 27.74 9.11
CA PRO A 485 49.83 28.80 10.04
C PRO A 485 50.17 30.10 9.28
N ARG A 486 49.62 31.22 9.76
CA ARG A 486 49.93 32.55 9.21
C ARG A 486 51.39 32.93 9.53
#